data_5ededfb04d294ac0911acd54bd059235
#
_entry.id   5ededfb04d294ac0911acd54bd059235
#
_cell.length_a   1.000
_cell.length_b   1.000
_cell.length_c   1.000
_cell.angle_alpha   90.00
_cell.angle_beta   90.00
_cell.angle_gamma   90.00
#
_symmetry.space_group_name_H-M   'P 1'
#
loop_
_entity.id
_entity.type
_entity.pdbx_description
1 polymer ?
#
loop_
_entity_poly.entity_id
_entity_poly.type
_entity_poly.pdbx_seq_one_letter_code
_entity_poly.pdbx_strand_id
1 'polypeptide(L)'
;MKVLGVIGMLGIIGWVMSLAAGLGAFIDPVSILLVFGGAVFFSIARGALDQTIERALQYFGDGAVYFGWLGFIIGAIGILKNHDLQNVGPIIALNTVPVLYGYLIRWIFVPFFASFTEGR
;
A
#
# COMPACT_ATOMS: atom_id res chain seq x y z
N MET A 1 1.80 -0.24 -23.81
CA MET A 1 1.81 -1.58 -23.19
C MET A 1 1.88 -1.56 -21.68
N LYS A 2 2.63 -0.60 -21.12
CA LYS A 2 2.74 -0.50 -19.65
C LYS A 2 1.41 -0.13 -19.01
N VAL A 3 0.68 0.82 -19.60
CA VAL A 3 -0.64 1.21 -19.11
C VAL A 3 -1.61 0.01 -19.16
N LEU A 4 -1.54 -0.78 -20.23
CA LEU A 4 -2.38 -1.97 -20.35
C LEU A 4 -2.09 -2.97 -19.22
N GLY A 5 -0.81 -3.15 -18.89
CA GLY A 5 -0.43 -4.01 -17.76
C GLY A 5 -1.00 -3.53 -16.43
N VAL A 6 -0.93 -2.21 -16.19
CA VAL A 6 -1.47 -1.63 -14.96
C VAL A 6 -3.00 -1.82 -14.90
N ILE A 7 -3.69 -1.55 -15.99
CA ILE A 7 -5.13 -1.73 -16.07
C ILE A 7 -5.51 -3.18 -15.81
N GLY A 8 -4.76 -4.12 -16.39
CA GLY A 8 -4.98 -5.55 -16.17
C GLY A 8 -4.82 -5.94 -14.72
N MET A 9 -3.77 -5.46 -14.07
CA MET A 9 -3.54 -5.73 -12.65
C MET A 9 -4.66 -5.17 -11.78
N LEU A 10 -5.06 -3.93 -12.03
CA LEU A 10 -6.16 -3.30 -11.30
C LEU A 10 -7.47 -4.07 -11.48
N GLY A 11 -7.75 -4.51 -12.70
CA GLY A 11 -8.96 -5.26 -12.98
C GLY A 11 -9.01 -6.58 -12.23
N ILE A 12 -7.93 -7.34 -12.28
CA ILE A 12 -7.86 -8.64 -11.60
C ILE A 12 -7.95 -8.46 -10.08
N ILE A 13 -7.17 -7.53 -9.54
CA ILE A 13 -7.15 -7.29 -8.09
C ILE A 13 -8.51 -6.80 -7.61
N GLY A 14 -9.10 -5.84 -8.31
CA GLY A 14 -10.41 -5.31 -7.95
C GLY A 14 -11.49 -6.37 -7.99
N TRP A 15 -11.46 -7.23 -9.02
CA TRP A 15 -12.42 -8.31 -9.14
C TRP A 15 -12.32 -9.30 -7.97
N VAL A 16 -11.08 -9.72 -7.66
CA VAL A 16 -10.86 -10.65 -6.55
C VAL A 16 -11.26 -10.02 -5.23
N MET A 17 -10.94 -8.75 -5.01
CA MET A 17 -11.32 -8.04 -3.79
C MET A 17 -12.84 -7.97 -3.64
N SER A 18 -13.57 -7.72 -4.72
CA SER A 18 -15.02 -7.65 -4.65
C SER A 18 -15.64 -9.01 -4.34
N LEU A 19 -15.04 -10.09 -4.85
CA LEU A 19 -15.50 -11.45 -4.54
C LEU A 19 -15.20 -11.86 -3.10
N ALA A 20 -14.04 -11.41 -2.58
CA ALA A 20 -13.58 -11.85 -1.26
C ALA A 20 -14.41 -11.22 -0.13
N ALA A 21 -14.64 -9.92 -0.17
CA ALA A 21 -15.27 -9.23 0.96
C ALA A 21 -16.02 -7.95 0.56
N GLY A 22 -16.08 -7.64 -0.73
CA GLY A 22 -16.58 -6.37 -1.22
C GLY A 22 -15.52 -5.28 -1.14
N LEU A 23 -15.58 -4.33 -2.06
CA LEU A 23 -14.55 -3.29 -2.17
C LEU A 23 -14.50 -2.38 -0.93
N GLY A 24 -15.65 -2.12 -0.30
CA GLY A 24 -15.70 -1.28 0.88
C GLY A 24 -14.90 -1.82 2.07
N ALA A 25 -14.74 -3.15 2.16
CA ALA A 25 -13.99 -3.77 3.25
C ALA A 25 -12.49 -3.45 3.18
N PHE A 26 -12.01 -3.01 2.03
CA PHE A 26 -10.58 -2.71 1.83
C PHE A 26 -10.26 -1.23 1.95
N ILE A 27 -11.24 -0.40 2.31
CA ILE A 27 -11.04 1.04 2.46
C ILE A 27 -10.90 1.36 3.94
N ASP A 28 -9.72 1.84 4.34
CA ASP A 28 -9.43 2.19 5.71
C ASP A 28 -8.63 3.51 5.72
N PRO A 29 -9.25 4.62 6.14
CA PRO A 29 -8.58 5.92 6.10
C PRO A 29 -7.31 5.99 6.92
N VAL A 30 -7.25 5.32 8.08
CA VAL A 30 -6.06 5.31 8.93
C VAL A 30 -4.91 4.60 8.22
N SER A 31 -5.20 3.47 7.58
CA SER A 31 -4.18 2.73 6.84
C SER A 31 -3.69 3.51 5.62
N ILE A 32 -4.59 4.21 4.93
CA ILE A 32 -4.23 5.06 3.81
C ILE A 32 -3.26 6.14 4.28
N LEU A 33 -3.60 6.83 5.36
CA LEU A 33 -2.75 7.89 5.91
C LEU A 33 -1.39 7.35 6.32
N LEU A 34 -1.35 6.22 7.01
CA LEU A 34 -0.10 5.61 7.45
C LEU A 34 0.79 5.24 6.28
N VAL A 35 0.24 4.54 5.29
CA VAL A 35 1.02 4.04 4.16
C VAL A 35 1.50 5.18 3.27
N PHE A 36 0.61 6.10 2.89
CA PHE A 36 0.99 7.24 2.05
C PHE A 36 1.92 8.20 2.78
N GLY A 37 1.59 8.56 4.01
CA GLY A 37 2.44 9.44 4.80
C GLY A 37 3.80 8.84 5.05
N GLY A 38 3.84 7.57 5.41
CA GLY A 38 5.09 6.85 5.61
C GLY A 38 5.92 6.77 4.34
N ALA A 39 5.28 6.52 3.20
CA ALA A 39 5.96 6.46 1.92
C ALA A 39 6.61 7.80 1.56
N VAL A 40 5.89 8.90 1.78
CA VAL A 40 6.42 10.24 1.52
C VAL A 40 7.64 10.53 2.38
N PHE A 41 7.52 10.32 3.70
CA PHE A 41 8.63 10.60 4.61
C PHE A 41 9.80 9.65 4.39
N PHE A 42 9.54 8.38 4.09
CA PHE A 42 10.60 7.44 3.75
C PHE A 42 11.37 7.90 2.52
N SER A 43 10.64 8.35 1.48
CA SER A 43 11.26 8.85 0.25
C SER A 43 12.17 10.03 0.55
N ILE A 44 11.69 10.99 1.35
CA ILE A 44 12.47 12.17 1.70
C ILE A 44 13.72 11.75 2.50
N ALA A 45 13.57 10.82 3.42
CA ALA A 45 14.70 10.32 4.22
C ALA A 45 15.74 9.63 3.37
N ARG A 46 15.35 9.02 2.26
CA ARG A 46 16.27 8.38 1.31
C ARG A 46 16.87 9.36 0.31
N GLY A 47 16.54 10.65 0.40
CA GLY A 47 17.08 11.66 -0.49
C GLY A 47 16.35 11.77 -1.83
N ALA A 48 15.07 11.44 -1.86
CA ALA A 48 14.29 11.45 -3.10
C ALA A 48 14.23 12.83 -3.75
N LEU A 49 14.30 13.90 -2.96
CA LEU A 49 14.25 15.26 -3.49
C LEU A 49 15.44 15.60 -4.38
N ASP A 50 16.56 14.90 -4.20
CA ASP A 50 17.78 15.11 -4.97
C ASP A 50 17.97 14.07 -6.08
N GLN A 51 16.96 13.23 -6.31
CA GLN A 51 17.03 12.13 -7.28
C GLN A 51 16.11 12.37 -8.47
N THR A 52 16.26 11.54 -9.50
CA THR A 52 15.33 11.54 -10.64
C THR A 52 13.93 11.13 -10.17
N ILE A 53 12.93 11.50 -10.94
CA ILE A 53 11.54 11.15 -10.65
C ILE A 53 11.39 9.63 -10.56
N GLU A 54 12.03 8.89 -11.46
CA GLU A 54 11.93 7.43 -11.45
C GLU A 54 12.46 6.84 -10.15
N ARG A 55 13.61 7.33 -9.66
CA ARG A 55 14.18 6.85 -8.43
C ARG A 55 13.35 7.27 -7.22
N ALA A 56 12.81 8.50 -7.24
CA ALA A 56 11.91 8.96 -6.20
C ALA A 56 10.66 8.07 -6.10
N LEU A 57 10.10 7.68 -7.24
CA LEU A 57 8.94 6.79 -7.27
C LEU A 57 9.28 5.41 -6.70
N GLN A 58 10.48 4.90 -6.98
CA GLN A 58 10.92 3.63 -6.40
C GLN A 58 11.01 3.72 -4.88
N TYR A 59 11.57 4.80 -4.35
CA TYR A 59 11.63 5.00 -2.90
C TYR A 59 10.24 5.11 -2.30
N PHE A 60 9.33 5.79 -2.98
CA PHE A 60 7.94 5.91 -2.53
C PHE A 60 7.29 4.53 -2.45
N GLY A 61 7.44 3.71 -3.48
CA GLY A 61 6.91 2.35 -3.50
C GLY A 61 7.49 1.48 -2.40
N ASP A 62 8.81 1.55 -2.19
CA ASP A 62 9.46 0.79 -1.14
C ASP A 62 8.96 1.23 0.24
N GLY A 63 8.84 2.55 0.45
CA GLY A 63 8.32 3.07 1.69
C GLY A 63 6.89 2.64 1.96
N ALA A 64 6.07 2.60 0.92
CA ALA A 64 4.69 2.16 1.05
C ALA A 64 4.62 0.71 1.54
N VAL A 65 5.45 -0.18 0.98
CA VAL A 65 5.51 -1.58 1.41
C VAL A 65 6.00 -1.67 2.85
N TYR A 66 7.06 -0.96 3.19
CA TYR A 66 7.64 -1.02 4.53
C TYR A 66 6.67 -0.49 5.58
N PHE A 67 5.99 0.62 5.32
CA PHE A 67 5.01 1.16 6.25
C PHE A 67 3.73 0.33 6.30
N GLY A 68 3.40 -0.38 5.22
CA GLY A 68 2.33 -1.35 5.26
C GLY A 68 2.60 -2.46 6.26
N TRP A 69 3.80 -3.04 6.19
CA TRP A 69 4.21 -4.08 7.14
C TRP A 69 4.36 -3.53 8.57
N LEU A 70 4.91 -2.33 8.71
CA LEU A 70 5.05 -1.70 10.03
C LEU A 70 3.68 -1.47 10.65
N GLY A 71 2.72 -1.01 9.87
CA GLY A 71 1.35 -0.83 10.34
C GLY A 71 0.72 -2.14 10.79
N PHE A 72 0.99 -3.23 10.06
CA PHE A 72 0.54 -4.56 10.45
C PHE A 72 1.12 -4.96 11.81
N ILE A 73 2.42 -4.77 11.98
CA ILE A 73 3.11 -5.15 13.22
C ILE A 73 2.59 -4.33 14.40
N ILE A 74 2.51 -3.02 14.24
CA ILE A 74 2.02 -2.12 15.29
C ILE A 74 0.58 -2.46 15.65
N GLY A 75 -0.26 -2.65 14.63
CA GLY A 75 -1.65 -3.01 14.85
C GLY A 75 -1.81 -4.36 15.52
N ALA A 76 -0.99 -5.35 15.13
CA ALA A 76 -1.04 -6.68 15.75
C ALA A 76 -0.71 -6.62 17.25
N ILE A 77 0.29 -5.83 17.61
CA ILE A 77 0.64 -5.63 19.02
C ILE A 77 -0.54 -5.02 19.78
N GLY A 78 -1.17 -3.99 19.21
CA GLY A 78 -2.33 -3.37 19.82
C GLY A 78 -3.51 -4.32 19.98
N ILE A 79 -3.77 -5.11 18.95
CA ILE A 79 -4.87 -6.07 18.96
C ILE A 79 -4.65 -7.14 20.03
N LEU A 80 -3.47 -7.73 20.07
CA LEU A 80 -3.16 -8.80 21.01
C LEU A 80 -3.13 -8.30 22.44
N LYS A 81 -2.79 -7.01 22.63
CA LYS A 81 -2.76 -6.44 23.99
C LYS A 81 -4.16 -6.11 24.52
N ASN A 82 -5.06 -5.65 23.64
CA ASN A 82 -6.32 -5.03 24.06
C ASN A 82 -7.58 -5.83 23.75
N HIS A 83 -7.47 -6.99 23.09
CA HIS A 83 -8.65 -7.76 22.66
C HIS A 83 -8.51 -9.23 23.00
N ASP A 84 -9.67 -9.87 23.23
CA ASP A 84 -9.73 -11.32 23.44
C ASP A 84 -9.52 -12.06 22.12
N LEU A 85 -8.91 -13.24 22.19
CA LEU A 85 -8.62 -14.04 21.01
C LEU A 85 -9.87 -14.43 20.22
N GLN A 86 -11.03 -14.52 20.89
CA GLN A 86 -12.27 -14.93 20.23
C GLN A 86 -12.82 -13.88 19.27
N ASN A 87 -12.44 -12.61 19.45
CA ASN A 87 -12.98 -11.50 18.67
C ASN A 87 -11.97 -10.85 17.73
N VAL A 88 -10.80 -11.48 17.55
CA VAL A 88 -9.73 -10.84 16.78
C VAL A 88 -9.81 -11.06 15.26
N GLY A 89 -10.63 -12.02 14.80
CA GLY A 89 -10.69 -12.33 13.36
C GLY A 89 -10.93 -11.12 12.46
N PRO A 90 -12.07 -10.41 12.63
CA PRO A 90 -12.34 -9.22 11.80
C PRO A 90 -11.33 -8.11 12.02
N ILE A 91 -10.81 -7.96 13.22
CA ILE A 91 -9.83 -6.92 13.54
C ILE A 91 -8.49 -7.23 12.88
N ILE A 92 -8.06 -8.49 12.88
CA ILE A 92 -6.84 -8.91 12.19
C ILE A 92 -7.01 -8.70 10.68
N ALA A 93 -8.18 -9.02 10.14
CA ALA A 93 -8.44 -8.80 8.72
C ALA A 93 -8.26 -7.33 8.34
N LEU A 94 -8.80 -6.41 9.14
CA LEU A 94 -8.62 -4.97 8.92
C LEU A 94 -7.14 -4.59 9.07
N ASN A 95 -6.43 -5.23 9.99
CA ASN A 95 -5.03 -4.93 10.24
C ASN A 95 -4.10 -5.34 9.08
N THR A 96 -4.55 -6.20 8.18
CA THR A 96 -3.76 -6.57 7.00
C THR A 96 -3.92 -5.59 5.84
N VAL A 97 -4.89 -4.68 5.91
CA VAL A 97 -5.17 -3.71 4.84
C VAL A 97 -3.96 -2.82 4.53
N PRO A 98 -3.19 -2.31 5.51
CA PRO A 98 -2.01 -1.50 5.20
C PRO A 98 -0.98 -2.23 4.34
N VAL A 99 -0.80 -3.54 4.55
CA VAL A 99 0.11 -4.35 3.72
C VAL A 99 -0.38 -4.38 2.28
N LEU A 100 -1.68 -4.56 2.10
CA LEU A 100 -2.29 -4.54 0.76
C LEU A 100 -2.04 -3.20 0.08
N TYR A 101 -2.29 -2.09 0.77
CA TYR A 101 -2.05 -0.75 0.21
C TYR A 101 -0.60 -0.56 -0.20
N GLY A 102 0.34 -1.02 0.63
CA GLY A 102 1.76 -0.91 0.31
C GLY A 102 2.10 -1.57 -1.01
N TYR A 103 1.65 -2.80 -1.21
CA TYR A 103 1.92 -3.53 -2.44
C TYR A 103 1.16 -2.96 -3.63
N LEU A 104 -0.07 -2.47 -3.43
CA LEU A 104 -0.82 -1.81 -4.50
C LEU A 104 -0.07 -0.58 -5.00
N ILE A 105 0.46 0.22 -4.08
CA ILE A 105 1.23 1.42 -4.44
C ILE A 105 2.48 1.01 -5.21
N ARG A 106 3.24 0.07 -4.68
CA ARG A 106 4.52 -0.31 -5.29
C ARG A 106 4.34 -0.91 -6.68
N TRP A 107 3.35 -1.80 -6.85
CA TRP A 107 3.24 -2.56 -8.09
C TRP A 107 2.29 -1.96 -9.12
N ILE A 108 1.44 -1.02 -8.71
CA ILE A 108 0.45 -0.43 -9.60
C ILE A 108 0.68 1.07 -9.75
N PHE A 109 0.66 1.82 -8.66
CA PHE A 109 0.78 3.28 -8.74
C PHE A 109 2.16 3.71 -9.22
N VAL A 110 3.22 3.08 -8.72
CA VAL A 110 4.58 3.44 -9.12
C VAL A 110 4.81 3.17 -10.61
N PRO A 111 4.52 1.97 -11.16
CA PRO A 111 4.64 1.76 -12.60
C PRO A 111 3.73 2.66 -13.42
N PHE A 112 2.51 2.95 -12.94
CA PHE A 112 1.58 3.82 -13.63
C PHE A 112 2.14 5.22 -13.78
N PHE A 113 2.63 5.82 -12.67
CA PHE A 113 3.23 7.15 -12.73
C PHE A 113 4.55 7.16 -13.51
N ALA A 114 5.34 6.09 -13.39
CA ALA A 114 6.58 5.99 -14.14
C ALA A 114 6.34 5.98 -15.64
N SER A 115 5.21 5.41 -16.10
CA SER A 115 4.89 5.37 -17.52
C SER A 115 4.66 6.76 -18.10
N PHE A 116 4.24 7.72 -17.28
CA PHE A 116 4.06 9.10 -17.74
C PHE A 116 5.36 9.87 -17.84
N THR A 117 6.41 9.43 -17.14
CA THR A 117 7.71 10.11 -17.16
C THR A 117 8.67 9.49 -18.17
N GLU A 118 8.42 8.26 -18.58
CA GLU A 118 9.23 7.59 -19.60
C GLU A 118 8.98 8.23 -20.96
N GLY A 119 10.06 8.40 -21.72
CA GLY A 119 9.97 8.99 -23.03
C GLY A 119 10.05 10.51 -23.03
N ARG A 120 10.23 11.12 -21.86
CA ARG A 120 10.45 12.58 -21.77
C ARG A 120 11.97 12.90 -21.66
#